data_e85469dfed0f4a50178ba9f23fcb96ac
#
_entry.id   e85469dfed0f4a50178ba9f23fcb96ac
#
_cell.length_a   1.000
_cell.length_b   1.000
_cell.length_c   1.000
_cell.angle_alpha   90.00
_cell.angle_beta   90.00
_cell.angle_gamma   90.00
#
_symmetry.space_group_name_H-M   'P 1'
#
loop_
_entity.id
_entity.type
_entity.pdbx_description
1 polymer ?
#
loop_
_entity_poly.entity_id
_entity_poly.type
_entity_poly.pdbx_seq_one_letter_code
_entity_poly.pdbx_strand_id
1 'polypeptide(L)'
;MRRLKQFLGSMLFLGMVLCAVFIMLRGKYQDVIRDLARTQVMNSTSDLTNDAIAKQMAEGSVQYDRMVYFEKDLDGHITALKTNMSEVNRLKTDILHIINDEILALDTSDIGIPLGSLFLPELLSGKGPAIPVHILSIRNSDAMFSSNFQQAGINQTLHQLTMEVSVDVSVLVLAKTESFTVTSEVVVAETVIVGDVPQTYVQTGGNYGTQKEN
;
A
#
# COMPACT_ATOMS: atom_id res chain seq x y z
N MET A 1 26.56 -59.68 8.67
CA MET A 1 27.06 -58.74 7.62
C MET A 1 26.05 -58.51 6.46
N ARG A 2 25.42 -59.55 5.88
CA ARG A 2 24.49 -59.40 4.75
C ARG A 2 23.24 -58.59 5.07
N ARG A 3 22.61 -58.80 6.25
CA ARG A 3 21.43 -58.01 6.71
C ARG A 3 21.74 -56.58 7.00
N LEU A 4 22.94 -56.25 7.52
CA LEU A 4 23.36 -54.87 7.76
C LEU A 4 23.56 -54.10 6.43
N LYS A 5 24.15 -54.75 5.40
CA LYS A 5 24.29 -54.15 4.06
C LYS A 5 22.96 -53.91 3.39
N GLN A 6 21.99 -54.82 3.58
CA GLN A 6 20.63 -54.65 3.03
C GLN A 6 19.88 -53.50 3.75
N PHE A 7 20.05 -53.37 5.09
CA PHE A 7 19.45 -52.28 5.87
C PHE A 7 20.05 -50.92 5.48
N LEU A 8 21.39 -50.85 5.34
CA LEU A 8 22.04 -49.61 4.86
C LEU A 8 21.59 -49.25 3.42
N GLY A 9 21.48 -50.25 2.51
CA GLY A 9 21.01 -50.03 1.14
C GLY A 9 19.58 -49.52 1.10
N SER A 10 18.66 -50.07 1.92
CA SER A 10 17.28 -49.64 2.02
C SER A 10 17.17 -48.21 2.58
N MET A 11 17.98 -47.86 3.59
CA MET A 11 18.02 -46.53 4.17
C MET A 11 18.52 -45.48 3.18
N LEU A 12 19.54 -45.85 2.40
CA LEU A 12 20.10 -44.96 1.37
C LEU A 12 19.11 -44.76 0.21
N PHE A 13 18.40 -45.82 -0.20
CA PHE A 13 17.36 -45.76 -1.22
C PHE A 13 16.16 -44.87 -0.73
N LEU A 14 15.73 -45.04 0.52
CA LEU A 14 14.68 -44.23 1.11
C LEU A 14 15.10 -42.75 1.15
N GLY A 15 16.34 -42.47 1.54
CA GLY A 15 16.89 -41.11 1.54
C GLY A 15 16.92 -40.49 0.15
N MET A 16 17.28 -41.30 -0.88
CA MET A 16 17.30 -40.87 -2.28
C MET A 16 15.87 -40.55 -2.78
N VAL A 17 14.90 -41.38 -2.46
CA VAL A 17 13.48 -41.16 -2.79
C VAL A 17 12.94 -39.89 -2.12
N LEU A 18 13.22 -39.72 -0.84
CA LEU A 18 12.83 -38.50 -0.11
C LEU A 18 13.46 -37.23 -0.69
N CYS A 19 14.74 -37.32 -1.07
CA CYS A 19 15.45 -36.22 -1.72
C CYS A 19 14.84 -35.90 -3.11
N ALA A 20 14.51 -36.91 -3.92
CA ALA A 20 13.87 -36.74 -5.22
C ALA A 20 12.47 -36.10 -5.08
N VAL A 21 11.68 -36.57 -4.11
CA VAL A 21 10.35 -36.00 -3.80
C VAL A 21 10.50 -34.56 -3.32
N PHE A 22 11.49 -34.27 -2.46
CA PHE A 22 11.75 -32.90 -1.99
C PHE A 22 12.11 -31.95 -3.14
N ILE A 23 12.99 -32.38 -4.06
CA ILE A 23 13.38 -31.60 -5.24
C ILE A 23 12.18 -31.35 -6.15
N MET A 24 11.34 -32.35 -6.36
CA MET A 24 10.13 -32.25 -7.17
C MET A 24 9.09 -31.29 -6.54
N LEU A 25 8.86 -31.39 -5.24
CA LEU A 25 7.98 -30.49 -4.51
C LEU A 25 8.50 -29.06 -4.51
N ARG A 26 9.80 -28.88 -4.31
CA ARG A 26 10.45 -27.57 -4.37
C ARG A 26 10.20 -26.88 -5.72
N GLY A 27 10.36 -27.62 -6.84
CA GLY A 27 10.11 -27.08 -8.18
C GLY A 27 8.65 -26.68 -8.39
N LYS A 28 7.71 -27.49 -7.90
CA LYS A 28 6.27 -27.26 -8.08
C LYS A 28 5.73 -26.09 -7.23
N TYR A 29 6.24 -25.92 -6.02
CA TYR A 29 5.73 -24.91 -5.08
C TYR A 29 6.55 -23.61 -5.09
N GLN A 30 7.62 -23.53 -5.85
CA GLN A 30 8.50 -22.37 -5.86
C GLN A 30 7.78 -21.08 -6.28
N ASP A 31 6.90 -21.16 -7.26
CA ASP A 31 6.16 -20.01 -7.76
C ASP A 31 5.09 -19.57 -6.74
N VAL A 32 4.39 -20.55 -6.15
CA VAL A 32 3.39 -20.27 -5.09
C VAL A 32 4.06 -19.62 -3.87
N ILE A 33 5.22 -20.12 -3.45
CA ILE A 33 5.97 -19.53 -2.33
C ILE A 33 6.40 -18.10 -2.65
N ARG A 34 6.81 -17.82 -3.89
CA ARG A 34 7.16 -16.48 -4.34
C ARG A 34 5.97 -15.53 -4.30
N ASP A 35 4.82 -15.95 -4.82
CA ASP A 35 3.61 -15.14 -4.84
C ASP A 35 3.12 -14.85 -3.42
N LEU A 36 3.17 -15.84 -2.53
CA LEU A 36 2.84 -15.66 -1.12
C LEU A 36 3.83 -14.71 -0.42
N ALA A 37 5.14 -14.85 -0.68
CA ALA A 37 6.16 -13.95 -0.15
C ALA A 37 5.92 -12.52 -0.61
N ARG A 38 5.69 -12.34 -1.90
CA ARG A 38 5.36 -11.04 -2.47
C ARG A 38 4.14 -10.43 -1.80
N THR A 39 3.05 -11.18 -1.69
CA THR A 39 1.82 -10.71 -1.06
C THR A 39 2.04 -10.34 0.40
N GLN A 40 2.76 -11.16 1.16
CA GLN A 40 3.05 -10.90 2.56
C GLN A 40 3.88 -9.63 2.75
N VAL A 41 4.95 -9.47 1.98
CA VAL A 41 5.80 -8.27 2.04
C VAL A 41 5.03 -7.04 1.57
N MET A 42 4.22 -7.15 0.51
CA MET A 42 3.36 -6.04 0.06
C MET A 42 2.41 -5.60 1.16
N ASN A 43 1.72 -6.53 1.81
CA ASN A 43 0.79 -6.20 2.89
C ASN A 43 1.51 -5.54 4.06
N SER A 44 2.59 -6.16 4.56
CA SER A 44 3.37 -5.60 5.68
C SER A 44 3.95 -4.22 5.35
N THR A 45 4.46 -4.02 4.14
CA THR A 45 4.99 -2.72 3.69
C THR A 45 3.87 -1.67 3.57
N SER A 46 2.70 -2.04 3.05
CA SER A 46 1.55 -1.15 2.96
C SER A 46 1.03 -0.75 4.34
N ASP A 47 0.94 -1.71 5.27
CA ASP A 47 0.50 -1.47 6.64
C ASP A 47 1.46 -0.49 7.33
N LEU A 48 2.77 -0.73 7.25
CA LEU A 48 3.79 0.17 7.80
C LEU A 48 3.73 1.57 7.17
N THR A 49 3.52 1.65 5.87
CA THR A 49 3.40 2.93 5.18
C THR A 49 2.19 3.71 5.69
N ASN A 50 1.05 3.05 5.82
CA ASN A 50 -0.17 3.67 6.32
C ASN A 50 -0.02 4.11 7.79
N ASP A 51 0.61 3.28 8.63
CA ASP A 51 0.86 3.57 10.03
C ASP A 51 1.84 4.75 10.20
N ALA A 52 2.91 4.79 9.40
CA ALA A 52 3.86 5.91 9.40
C ALA A 52 3.18 7.24 9.03
N ILE A 53 2.32 7.22 8.01
CA ILE A 53 1.57 8.40 7.60
C ILE A 53 0.56 8.81 8.69
N ALA A 54 -0.20 7.85 9.22
CA ALA A 54 -1.18 8.10 10.28
C ALA A 54 -0.53 8.70 11.53
N LYS A 55 0.65 8.20 11.92
CA LYS A 55 1.44 8.72 13.02
C LYS A 55 1.89 10.16 12.78
N GLN A 56 2.42 10.48 11.61
CA GLN A 56 2.82 11.83 11.24
C GLN A 56 1.62 12.81 11.24
N MET A 57 0.45 12.32 10.80
CA MET A 57 -0.79 13.10 10.87
C MET A 57 -1.21 13.37 12.31
N ALA A 58 -1.17 12.35 13.19
CA ALA A 58 -1.55 12.45 14.59
C ALA A 58 -0.61 13.39 15.39
N GLU A 59 0.68 13.41 15.06
CA GLU A 59 1.68 14.30 15.67
C GLU A 59 1.54 15.77 15.20
N GLY A 60 0.58 16.05 14.32
CA GLY A 60 0.33 17.40 13.79
C GLY A 60 1.38 17.90 12.80
N SER A 61 2.22 17.00 12.29
CA SER A 61 3.19 17.31 11.25
C SER A 61 2.52 17.59 9.91
N VAL A 62 1.34 17.03 9.69
CA VAL A 62 0.47 17.27 8.55
C VAL A 62 -0.64 18.22 8.95
N GLN A 63 -0.53 19.47 8.55
CA GLN A 63 -1.58 20.46 8.74
C GLN A 63 -1.96 21.04 7.39
N TYR A 64 -3.25 20.95 7.03
CA TYR A 64 -3.75 21.46 5.75
C TYR A 64 -3.32 22.91 5.53
N ASP A 65 -3.48 23.76 6.54
CA ASP A 65 -3.19 25.21 6.47
C ASP A 65 -1.70 25.53 6.23
N ARG A 66 -0.79 24.59 6.50
CA ARG A 66 0.63 24.74 6.18
C ARG A 66 0.96 24.31 4.76
N MET A 67 0.21 23.34 4.25
CA MET A 67 0.44 22.74 2.93
C MET A 67 -0.30 23.49 1.83
N VAL A 68 -1.47 24.04 2.16
CA VAL A 68 -2.38 24.70 1.22
C VAL A 68 -2.88 25.99 1.81
N TYR A 69 -2.82 27.07 1.08
CA TYR A 69 -3.41 28.36 1.45
C TYR A 69 -4.20 28.95 0.30
N PHE A 70 -5.25 29.68 0.69
CA PHE A 70 -6.17 30.31 -0.23
C PHE A 70 -5.79 31.76 -0.44
N GLU A 71 -5.67 32.19 -1.70
CA GLU A 71 -5.68 33.60 -2.04
C GLU A 71 -7.13 34.09 -2.11
N LYS A 72 -7.37 35.25 -1.54
CA LYS A 72 -8.68 35.89 -1.53
C LYS A 72 -8.59 37.25 -2.20
N ASP A 73 -9.68 37.64 -2.87
CA ASP A 73 -9.85 39.02 -3.37
C ASP A 73 -10.20 40.00 -2.23
N LEU A 74 -10.44 41.27 -2.62
CA LEU A 74 -10.78 42.35 -1.67
C LEU A 74 -12.14 42.11 -0.99
N ASP A 75 -13.00 41.31 -1.59
CA ASP A 75 -14.35 40.99 -1.09
C ASP A 75 -14.32 39.68 -0.25
N GLY A 76 -13.17 39.01 -0.14
CA GLY A 76 -12.98 37.82 0.66
C GLY A 76 -13.23 36.50 -0.08
N HIS A 77 -13.54 36.54 -1.38
CA HIS A 77 -13.77 35.34 -2.19
C HIS A 77 -12.44 34.65 -2.51
N ILE A 78 -12.45 33.32 -2.51
CA ILE A 78 -11.27 32.51 -2.85
C ILE A 78 -11.05 32.60 -4.35
N THR A 79 -9.91 33.16 -4.75
CA THR A 79 -9.51 33.34 -6.16
C THR A 79 -8.47 32.33 -6.62
N ALA A 80 -7.66 31.80 -5.70
CA ALA A 80 -6.68 30.79 -6.01
C ALA A 80 -6.37 29.90 -4.81
N LEU A 81 -5.95 28.67 -5.09
CA LEU A 81 -5.38 27.76 -4.12
C LEU A 81 -3.90 27.60 -4.45
N LYS A 82 -3.05 27.81 -3.47
CA LYS A 82 -1.59 27.64 -3.61
C LYS A 82 -1.07 26.55 -2.70
N THR A 83 -0.24 25.69 -3.24
CA THR A 83 0.44 24.63 -2.48
C THR A 83 1.82 25.11 -2.03
N ASN A 84 2.11 24.93 -0.76
CA ASN A 84 3.43 25.18 -0.19
C ASN A 84 4.37 24.00 -0.47
N MET A 85 5.06 24.06 -1.59
CA MET A 85 5.96 22.99 -2.03
C MET A 85 7.10 22.72 -1.05
N SER A 86 7.50 23.69 -0.23
CA SER A 86 8.53 23.48 0.80
C SER A 86 8.03 22.54 1.91
N GLU A 87 6.81 22.75 2.40
CA GLU A 87 6.21 21.88 3.43
C GLU A 87 5.88 20.50 2.84
N VAL A 88 5.35 20.44 1.62
CA VAL A 88 5.09 19.19 0.91
C VAL A 88 6.38 18.37 0.77
N ASN A 89 7.48 18.98 0.31
CA ASN A 89 8.75 18.28 0.16
C ASN A 89 9.36 17.86 1.51
N ARG A 90 9.21 18.66 2.56
CA ARG A 90 9.63 18.29 3.92
C ARG A 90 8.88 17.05 4.39
N LEU A 91 7.55 17.07 4.31
CA LEU A 91 6.72 15.94 4.70
C LEU A 91 7.07 14.67 3.91
N LYS A 92 7.27 14.80 2.58
CA LYS A 92 7.75 13.71 1.74
C LYS A 92 9.01 13.08 2.30
N THR A 93 10.01 13.90 2.61
CA THR A 93 11.30 13.43 3.11
C THR A 93 11.15 12.73 4.46
N ASP A 94 10.41 13.34 5.39
CA ASP A 94 10.20 12.80 6.73
C ASP A 94 9.50 11.43 6.68
N ILE A 95 8.43 11.31 5.88
CA ILE A 95 7.69 10.06 5.71
C ILE A 95 8.55 8.99 5.06
N LEU A 96 9.29 9.31 3.99
CA LEU A 96 10.14 8.32 3.32
C LEU A 96 11.27 7.82 4.23
N HIS A 97 11.83 8.65 5.10
CA HIS A 97 12.81 8.21 6.10
C HIS A 97 12.20 7.20 7.06
N ILE A 98 11.04 7.51 7.64
CA ILE A 98 10.37 6.62 8.59
C ILE A 98 10.02 5.29 7.92
N ILE A 99 9.43 5.32 6.74
CA ILE A 99 9.05 4.10 6.00
C ILE A 99 10.27 3.25 5.69
N ASN A 100 11.35 3.85 5.22
CA ASN A 100 12.57 3.12 4.89
C ASN A 100 13.18 2.44 6.13
N ASP A 101 13.24 3.15 7.25
CA ASP A 101 13.78 2.65 8.50
C ASP A 101 12.92 1.50 9.05
N GLU A 102 11.60 1.63 9.05
CA GLU A 102 10.68 0.62 9.53
C GLU A 102 10.63 -0.63 8.63
N ILE A 103 10.67 -0.47 7.30
CA ILE A 103 10.73 -1.62 6.37
C ILE A 103 12.01 -2.41 6.58
N LEU A 104 13.15 -1.74 6.75
CA LEU A 104 14.44 -2.40 6.98
C LEU A 104 14.51 -3.07 8.36
N ALA A 105 13.73 -2.60 9.32
CA ALA A 105 13.62 -3.16 10.67
C ALA A 105 12.67 -4.37 10.76
N LEU A 106 11.88 -4.67 9.70
CA LEU A 106 10.99 -5.83 9.67
C LEU A 106 11.76 -7.13 9.93
N ASP A 107 11.35 -7.87 10.96
CA ASP A 107 11.93 -9.17 11.26
C ASP A 107 11.39 -10.23 10.29
N THR A 108 12.22 -11.23 10.04
CA THR A 108 11.89 -12.41 9.23
C THR A 108 10.70 -13.20 9.78
N SER A 109 10.44 -13.11 11.08
CA SER A 109 9.28 -13.73 11.74
C SER A 109 7.97 -13.09 11.32
N ASP A 110 7.97 -11.79 10.99
CA ASP A 110 6.77 -11.01 10.69
C ASP A 110 6.31 -11.21 9.24
N ILE A 111 7.26 -11.54 8.36
CA ILE A 111 7.03 -11.72 6.92
C ILE A 111 7.25 -13.15 6.43
N GLY A 112 7.41 -14.11 7.36
CA GLY A 112 7.58 -15.52 7.03
C GLY A 112 6.30 -16.16 6.47
N ILE A 113 6.45 -17.16 5.59
CA ILE A 113 5.34 -17.89 4.98
C ILE A 113 5.08 -19.18 5.74
N PRO A 114 3.98 -19.34 6.47
CA PRO A 114 3.66 -20.58 7.19
C PRO A 114 3.49 -21.75 6.22
N LEU A 115 4.12 -22.88 6.50
CA LEU A 115 4.03 -24.07 5.66
C LEU A 115 2.59 -24.61 5.53
N GLY A 116 1.75 -24.40 6.53
CA GLY A 116 0.33 -24.78 6.48
C GLY A 116 -0.43 -24.07 5.37
N SER A 117 -0.06 -22.84 5.05
CA SER A 117 -0.66 -22.07 3.94
C SER A 117 -0.30 -22.63 2.56
N LEU A 118 0.78 -23.43 2.46
CA LEU A 118 1.23 -24.04 1.20
C LEU A 118 0.58 -25.40 0.92
N PHE A 119 0.45 -26.23 1.96
CA PHE A 119 0.03 -27.61 1.77
C PHE A 119 -1.48 -27.80 1.96
N LEU A 120 -2.09 -27.12 2.91
CA LEU A 120 -3.50 -27.21 3.23
C LEU A 120 -4.07 -25.84 3.62
N PRO A 121 -4.16 -24.90 2.66
CA PRO A 121 -4.59 -23.53 2.97
C PRO A 121 -5.96 -23.45 3.63
N GLU A 122 -6.87 -24.36 3.30
CA GLU A 122 -8.24 -24.38 3.84
C GLU A 122 -8.29 -24.74 5.34
N LEU A 123 -7.33 -25.53 5.84
CA LEU A 123 -7.34 -26.07 7.21
C LEU A 123 -6.21 -25.53 8.09
N LEU A 124 -5.06 -25.25 7.50
CA LEU A 124 -3.82 -24.94 8.20
C LEU A 124 -3.23 -23.55 7.82
N SER A 125 -4.04 -22.68 7.23
CA SER A 125 -3.61 -21.32 6.91
C SER A 125 -3.05 -20.61 8.15
N GLY A 126 -1.88 -19.99 8.02
CA GLY A 126 -1.21 -19.30 9.11
C GLY A 126 -0.57 -20.20 10.16
N LYS A 127 -0.57 -21.54 10.01
CA LYS A 127 -0.04 -22.48 10.99
C LYS A 127 1.20 -23.21 10.50
N GLY A 128 2.03 -23.64 11.45
CA GLY A 128 3.25 -24.41 11.20
C GLY A 128 4.52 -23.55 11.13
N PRO A 129 5.68 -24.17 10.92
CA PRO A 129 6.93 -23.44 10.75
C PRO A 129 6.88 -22.58 9.51
N ALA A 130 7.46 -21.38 9.59
CA ALA A 130 7.47 -20.43 8.50
C ALA A 130 8.72 -20.56 7.62
N ILE A 131 8.55 -20.42 6.31
CA ILE A 131 9.67 -20.20 5.38
C ILE A 131 10.12 -18.75 5.57
N PRO A 132 11.40 -18.53 5.91
CA PRO A 132 11.89 -17.18 6.14
C PRO A 132 11.90 -16.36 4.84
N VAL A 133 11.42 -15.12 4.93
CA VAL A 133 11.52 -14.09 3.90
C VAL A 133 12.38 -12.98 4.46
N HIS A 134 13.44 -12.61 3.77
CA HIS A 134 14.34 -11.55 4.21
C HIS A 134 14.27 -10.36 3.28
N ILE A 135 14.03 -9.18 3.82
CA ILE A 135 14.22 -7.95 3.07
C ILE A 135 15.72 -7.69 2.96
N LEU A 136 16.24 -7.64 1.75
CA LEU A 136 17.66 -7.40 1.48
C LEU A 136 17.98 -5.92 1.41
N SER A 137 17.12 -5.16 0.73
CA SER A 137 17.33 -3.73 0.50
C SER A 137 16.07 -3.06 -0.02
N ILE A 138 15.98 -1.77 0.23
CA ILE A 138 15.12 -0.85 -0.51
C ILE A 138 15.96 -0.28 -1.64
N ARG A 139 15.50 -0.44 -2.87
CA ARG A 139 16.21 0.04 -4.07
C ARG A 139 15.89 1.47 -4.40
N ASN A 140 14.65 1.84 -4.22
CA ASN A 140 14.15 3.19 -4.43
C ASN A 140 12.90 3.40 -3.57
N SER A 141 12.71 4.61 -3.10
CA SER A 141 11.46 5.04 -2.49
C SER A 141 11.12 6.44 -2.98
N ASP A 142 9.88 6.65 -3.34
CA ASP A 142 9.38 7.94 -3.79
C ASP A 142 7.99 8.21 -3.23
N ALA A 143 7.65 9.49 -3.10
CA ALA A 143 6.31 9.93 -2.74
C ALA A 143 5.87 11.06 -3.65
N MET A 144 4.65 10.97 -4.16
CA MET A 144 4.05 11.96 -5.04
C MET A 144 2.80 12.51 -4.39
N PHE A 145 2.62 13.82 -4.47
CA PHE A 145 1.40 14.48 -4.04
C PHE A 145 0.55 14.85 -5.25
N SER A 146 -0.73 14.55 -5.16
CA SER A 146 -1.74 14.97 -6.14
C SER A 146 -2.83 15.78 -5.46
N SER A 147 -3.34 16.77 -6.20
CA SER A 147 -4.40 17.68 -5.74
C SER A 147 -5.64 17.40 -6.57
N ASN A 148 -6.73 17.00 -5.94
CA ASN A 148 -7.96 16.62 -6.58
C ASN A 148 -9.09 17.56 -6.17
N PHE A 149 -9.90 17.97 -7.13
CA PHE A 149 -11.10 18.77 -6.92
C PHE A 149 -12.33 18.00 -7.37
N GLN A 150 -13.31 17.90 -6.47
CA GLN A 150 -14.58 17.24 -6.76
C GLN A 150 -15.74 18.16 -6.39
N GLN A 151 -16.79 18.14 -7.19
CA GLN A 151 -18.01 18.86 -6.83
C GLN A 151 -18.70 18.15 -5.66
N ALA A 152 -18.87 18.86 -4.55
CA ALA A 152 -19.47 18.32 -3.32
C ALA A 152 -20.91 18.80 -3.10
N GLY A 153 -21.38 19.79 -3.89
CA GLY A 153 -22.71 20.37 -3.79
C GLY A 153 -22.92 21.48 -4.81
N ILE A 154 -24.01 22.24 -4.69
CA ILE A 154 -24.36 23.30 -5.66
C ILE A 154 -23.26 24.36 -5.75
N ASN A 155 -22.68 24.76 -4.60
CA ASN A 155 -21.60 25.74 -4.50
C ASN A 155 -20.48 25.25 -3.60
N GLN A 156 -20.23 23.95 -3.58
CA GLN A 156 -19.23 23.35 -2.74
C GLN A 156 -18.27 22.53 -3.59
N THR A 157 -16.98 22.74 -3.37
CA THR A 157 -15.92 21.98 -4.00
C THR A 157 -15.10 21.30 -2.92
N LEU A 158 -15.04 19.98 -2.97
CA LEU A 158 -14.15 19.20 -2.15
C LEU A 158 -12.75 19.25 -2.76
N HIS A 159 -11.79 19.70 -1.98
CA HIS A 159 -10.38 19.62 -2.32
C HIS A 159 -9.71 18.55 -1.48
N GLN A 160 -9.09 17.58 -2.13
CA GLN A 160 -8.33 16.50 -1.50
C GLN A 160 -6.88 16.57 -1.93
N LEU A 161 -5.98 16.49 -0.96
CA LEU A 161 -4.57 16.30 -1.18
C LEU A 161 -4.23 14.84 -0.87
N THR A 162 -3.83 14.11 -1.90
CA THR A 162 -3.51 12.69 -1.81
C THR A 162 -2.00 12.50 -1.94
N MET A 163 -1.44 11.61 -1.15
CA MET A 163 -0.06 11.19 -1.27
C MET A 163 -0.01 9.72 -1.72
N GLU A 164 0.71 9.47 -2.80
CA GLU A 164 1.07 8.14 -3.27
C GLU A 164 2.52 7.86 -2.91
N VAL A 165 2.76 6.79 -2.18
CA VAL A 165 4.10 6.33 -1.81
C VAL A 165 4.41 5.05 -2.55
N SER A 166 5.55 5.01 -3.22
CA SER A 166 6.06 3.84 -3.94
C SER A 166 7.42 3.44 -3.40
N VAL A 167 7.55 2.16 -3.03
CA VAL A 167 8.80 1.60 -2.49
C VAL A 167 9.20 0.36 -3.28
N ASP A 168 10.40 0.36 -3.83
CA ASP A 168 11.00 -0.79 -4.51
C ASP A 168 11.76 -1.66 -3.50
N VAL A 169 11.21 -2.83 -3.20
CA VAL A 169 11.75 -3.76 -2.21
C VAL A 169 12.40 -4.95 -2.90
N SER A 170 13.58 -5.33 -2.44
CA SER A 170 14.27 -6.57 -2.81
C SER A 170 14.20 -7.56 -1.66
N VAL A 171 13.70 -8.75 -1.92
CA VAL A 171 13.53 -9.81 -0.92
C VAL A 171 14.27 -11.08 -1.32
N LEU A 172 14.75 -11.82 -0.33
CA LEU A 172 15.35 -13.14 -0.50
C LEU A 172 14.36 -14.21 -0.03
N VAL A 173 13.96 -15.07 -0.94
CA VAL A 173 13.07 -16.20 -0.68
C VAL A 173 13.64 -17.46 -1.34
N LEU A 174 13.81 -18.55 -0.59
CA LEU A 174 14.34 -19.82 -1.10
C LEU A 174 15.68 -19.68 -1.88
N ALA A 175 16.57 -18.80 -1.39
CA ALA A 175 17.86 -18.49 -2.00
C ALA A 175 17.76 -17.82 -3.39
N LYS A 176 16.64 -17.19 -3.70
CA LYS A 176 16.46 -16.34 -4.88
C LYS A 176 16.04 -14.93 -4.45
N THR A 177 16.58 -13.95 -5.14
CA THR A 177 16.21 -12.55 -4.95
C THR A 177 15.09 -12.20 -5.92
N GLU A 178 14.02 -11.62 -5.36
CA GLU A 178 12.92 -11.06 -6.11
C GLU A 178 12.81 -9.57 -5.79
N SER A 179 12.40 -8.76 -6.75
CA SER A 179 12.18 -7.33 -6.55
C SER A 179 10.82 -6.95 -7.09
N PHE A 180 10.11 -6.11 -6.34
CA PHE A 180 8.79 -5.60 -6.72
C PHE A 180 8.55 -4.25 -6.07
N THR A 181 7.63 -3.48 -6.66
CA THR A 181 7.21 -2.19 -6.15
C THR A 181 5.95 -2.37 -5.31
N VAL A 182 5.95 -1.77 -4.13
CA VAL A 182 4.77 -1.59 -3.28
C VAL A 182 4.31 -0.16 -3.42
N THR A 183 3.04 0.03 -3.72
CA THR A 183 2.43 1.36 -3.83
C THR A 183 1.29 1.46 -2.83
N SER A 184 1.27 2.54 -2.07
CA SER A 184 0.20 2.88 -1.12
C SER A 184 -0.25 4.30 -1.38
N GLU A 185 -1.58 4.51 -1.40
CA GLU A 185 -2.19 5.81 -1.61
C GLU A 185 -3.03 6.19 -0.40
N VAL A 186 -2.84 7.42 0.08
CA VAL A 186 -3.56 7.94 1.25
C VAL A 186 -3.98 9.40 1.04
N VAL A 187 -5.19 9.74 1.49
CA VAL A 187 -5.64 11.14 1.56
C VAL A 187 -5.02 11.77 2.81
N VAL A 188 -4.09 12.69 2.61
CA VAL A 188 -3.36 13.36 3.69
C VAL A 188 -4.05 14.61 4.22
N ALA A 189 -4.88 15.24 3.37
CA ALA A 189 -5.63 16.42 3.76
C ALA A 189 -6.87 16.60 2.88
N GLU A 190 -7.95 17.08 3.48
CA GLU A 190 -9.21 17.31 2.80
C GLU A 190 -9.87 18.58 3.31
N THR A 191 -10.50 19.36 2.44
CA THR A 191 -11.30 20.53 2.82
C THR A 191 -12.43 20.76 1.84
N VAL A 192 -13.52 21.34 2.34
CA VAL A 192 -14.64 21.78 1.50
C VAL A 192 -14.55 23.29 1.33
N ILE A 193 -14.42 23.72 0.08
CA ILE A 193 -14.45 25.12 -0.30
C ILE A 193 -15.90 25.47 -0.62
N VAL A 194 -16.46 26.40 0.13
CA VAL A 194 -17.82 26.88 -0.06
C VAL A 194 -17.78 28.20 -0.82
N GLY A 195 -18.35 28.20 -2.02
CA GLY A 195 -18.53 29.41 -2.84
C GLY A 195 -19.83 30.15 -2.51
N ASP A 196 -20.03 31.32 -3.14
CA ASP A 196 -21.26 32.09 -3.00
C ASP A 196 -22.46 31.39 -3.62
N VAL A 197 -23.61 31.52 -2.97
CA VAL A 197 -24.86 31.01 -3.50
C VAL A 197 -25.33 31.96 -4.60
N PRO A 198 -25.54 31.50 -5.86
CA PRO A 198 -26.10 32.34 -6.92
C PRO A 198 -27.45 32.89 -6.47
N GLN A 199 -27.64 34.19 -6.59
CA GLN A 199 -28.92 34.85 -6.22
C GLN A 199 -30.09 34.43 -7.09
N THR A 200 -29.85 33.78 -8.24
CA THR A 200 -30.88 33.31 -9.15
C THR A 200 -30.58 31.87 -9.61
N TYR A 201 -31.46 30.96 -9.22
CA TYR A 201 -31.48 29.59 -9.69
C TYR A 201 -32.54 29.44 -10.78
N VAL A 202 -32.17 29.44 -12.07
CA VAL A 202 -33.10 29.17 -13.17
C VAL A 202 -33.15 27.66 -13.39
N GLN A 203 -34.18 27.01 -12.88
CA GLN A 203 -34.43 25.59 -13.16
C GLN A 203 -35.09 25.50 -14.58
N THR A 204 -34.27 25.29 -15.59
CA THR A 204 -34.74 25.00 -16.97
C THR A 204 -35.22 23.56 -17.03
N GLY A 205 -36.47 23.31 -16.68
CA GLY A 205 -37.04 21.94 -16.71
C GLY A 205 -38.50 21.89 -16.25
N GLY A 206 -39.37 22.75 -16.75
CA GLY A 206 -40.80 22.63 -16.49
C GLY A 206 -41.59 23.13 -17.72
N ASN A 207 -42.13 22.19 -18.44
CA ASN A 207 -43.04 22.43 -19.58
C ASN A 207 -44.35 23.03 -19.04
N TYR A 208 -44.53 24.35 -19.11
CA TYR A 208 -45.82 24.97 -18.83
C TYR A 208 -46.70 24.88 -20.08
N GLY A 209 -47.53 23.85 -20.09
CA GLY A 209 -48.66 23.79 -21.01
C GLY A 209 -49.58 25.00 -20.79
N THR A 210 -49.69 25.87 -21.76
CA THR A 210 -50.69 26.92 -21.80
C THR A 210 -52.07 26.29 -21.90
N GLN A 211 -52.86 26.30 -20.82
CA GLN A 211 -54.31 26.19 -20.93
C GLN A 211 -54.87 27.50 -21.39
N LYS A 212 -55.44 27.50 -22.60
CA LYS A 212 -56.36 28.54 -23.07
C LYS A 212 -57.71 28.25 -22.48
N GLU A 213 -58.22 29.10 -21.61
CA GLU A 213 -59.65 29.18 -21.31
C GLU A 213 -60.39 29.98 -22.40
N ASN A 214 -61.47 29.37 -22.91
CA ASN A 214 -62.53 30.01 -23.63
C ASN A 214 -63.57 30.61 -22.68
#